data_69e784e524ff5523ac312e836a056dfc
#
_entry.id   69e784e524ff5523ac312e836a056dfc
#
_cell.length_a   1.000
_cell.length_b   1.000
_cell.length_c   1.000
_cell.angle_alpha   90.00
_cell.angle_beta   90.00
_cell.angle_gamma   90.00
#
_symmetry.space_group_name_H-M   'P 1'
#
loop_
_entity.id
_entity.type
_entity.pdbx_description
1 polymer ?
#
loop_
_entity_poly.entity_id
_entity_poly.type
_entity_poly.pdbx_seq_one_letter_code
_entity_poly.pdbx_strand_id
1 'polypeptide(L)'
;MKPKRHRFPTDLQDLLSIYCYKLRNESHFKLKKIGSIIDRDHSTVIYHIERYERFMSVDKTFRRTSENFNEEAFAEKLLKYGIEPYNTLTINIQ
;
A
#
# COMPACT_ATOMS: atom_id res chain seq x y z
N MET A 1 3.07 8.00 26.73
CA MET A 1 3.15 6.68 26.07
C MET A 1 2.49 6.71 24.71
N LYS A 2 3.16 6.19 23.72
CA LYS A 2 2.58 6.16 22.38
C LYS A 2 1.48 5.12 22.32
N PRO A 3 0.34 5.46 21.72
CA PRO A 3 -0.68 4.44 21.51
C PRO A 3 -0.17 3.39 20.51
N LYS A 4 -0.60 2.17 20.70
CA LYS A 4 -0.26 1.11 19.77
C LYS A 4 -0.93 1.39 18.43
N ARG A 5 -0.17 1.16 17.36
CA ARG A 5 -0.78 1.22 16.04
C ARG A 5 -1.73 0.06 15.87
N HIS A 6 -2.91 0.35 15.40
CA HIS A 6 -3.89 -0.69 15.16
C HIS A 6 -3.53 -1.46 13.89
N ARG A 7 -3.77 -2.76 13.91
CA ARG A 7 -3.63 -3.56 12.70
C ARG A 7 -4.74 -3.16 11.75
N PHE A 8 -4.40 -3.00 10.49
CA PHE A 8 -5.40 -2.68 9.48
C PHE A 8 -6.29 -3.90 9.20
N PRO A 9 -7.57 -3.68 8.85
CA PRO A 9 -8.44 -4.77 8.43
C PRO A 9 -7.90 -5.48 7.19
N THR A 10 -8.31 -6.72 6.98
CA THR A 10 -7.79 -7.54 5.89
C THR A 10 -7.98 -6.91 4.52
N ASP A 11 -9.14 -6.31 4.27
CA ASP A 11 -9.40 -5.66 2.98
C ASP A 11 -8.43 -4.52 2.73
N LEU A 12 -8.11 -3.74 3.75
CA LEU A 12 -7.14 -2.67 3.61
C LEU A 12 -5.73 -3.24 3.43
N GLN A 13 -5.41 -4.34 4.11
CA GLN A 13 -4.12 -4.98 3.93
C GLN A 13 -3.93 -5.47 2.50
N ASP A 14 -5.00 -5.99 1.88
CA ASP A 14 -4.95 -6.39 0.47
C ASP A 14 -4.59 -5.20 -0.42
N LEU A 15 -5.26 -4.08 -0.19
CA LEU A 15 -5.00 -2.88 -0.98
C LEU A 15 -3.60 -2.33 -0.72
N LEU A 16 -3.13 -2.38 0.52
CA LEU A 16 -1.77 -1.95 0.84
C LEU A 16 -0.73 -2.82 0.14
N SER A 17 -0.97 -4.12 0.08
CA SER A 17 -0.06 -5.04 -0.60
C SER A 17 0.03 -4.70 -2.09
N ILE A 18 -1.11 -4.43 -2.71
CA ILE A 18 -1.15 -4.03 -4.11
C ILE A 18 -0.43 -2.70 -4.31
N TYR A 19 -0.68 -1.75 -3.43
CA TYR A 19 -0.08 -0.42 -3.52
C TYR A 19 1.44 -0.46 -3.36
N CYS A 20 1.92 -1.19 -2.35
CA CYS A 20 3.36 -1.32 -2.15
C CYS A 20 4.04 -1.96 -3.35
N TYR A 21 3.42 -2.99 -3.91
CA TYR A 21 3.97 -3.64 -5.10
C TYR A 21 4.04 -2.67 -6.28
N LYS A 22 2.98 -1.91 -6.51
CA LYS A 22 2.96 -0.93 -7.59
C LYS A 22 4.01 0.15 -7.42
N LEU A 23 4.15 0.68 -6.22
CA LEU A 23 5.15 1.71 -5.97
C LEU A 23 6.57 1.16 -6.18
N ARG A 24 6.81 -0.08 -5.77
CA ARG A 24 8.13 -0.68 -5.94
C ARG A 24 8.45 -1.01 -7.39
N ASN A 25 7.49 -1.56 -8.11
CA ASN A 25 7.74 -2.09 -9.45
C ASN A 25 7.43 -1.13 -10.57
N GLU A 26 6.46 -0.24 -10.39
CA GLU A 26 6.09 0.71 -11.43
C GLU A 26 6.76 2.06 -11.24
N SER A 27 6.85 2.52 -10.00
CA SER A 27 7.47 3.81 -9.69
C SER A 27 8.92 3.68 -9.24
N HIS A 28 9.39 2.47 -9.02
CA HIS A 28 10.77 2.17 -8.62
C HIS A 28 11.20 2.86 -7.32
N PHE A 29 10.24 3.05 -6.41
CA PHE A 29 10.55 3.67 -5.13
C PHE A 29 11.34 2.71 -4.23
N LYS A 30 12.23 3.28 -3.44
CA LYS A 30 12.96 2.51 -2.43
C LYS A 30 12.02 2.10 -1.31
N LEU A 31 12.34 1.00 -0.65
CA LEU A 31 11.50 0.47 0.42
C LEU A 31 11.27 1.48 1.54
N LYS A 32 12.29 2.23 1.89
CA LYS A 32 12.15 3.26 2.93
C LYS A 32 11.16 4.35 2.52
N LYS A 33 11.18 4.73 1.26
CA LYS A 33 10.24 5.73 0.77
C LYS A 33 8.81 5.23 0.83
N ILE A 34 8.60 4.00 0.41
CA ILE A 34 7.27 3.39 0.48
C ILE A 34 6.79 3.32 1.92
N GLY A 35 7.69 2.93 2.83
CA GLY A 35 7.37 2.90 4.26
C GLY A 35 6.93 4.25 4.79
N SER A 36 7.60 5.33 4.35
CA SER A 36 7.20 6.68 4.74
C SER A 36 5.80 7.02 4.26
N ILE A 37 5.46 6.59 3.05
CA ILE A 37 4.16 6.88 2.46
C ILE A 37 3.04 6.21 3.24
N ILE A 38 3.22 4.95 3.63
CA ILE A 38 2.18 4.20 4.33
C ILE A 38 2.32 4.28 5.85
N ASP A 39 3.27 5.05 6.33
CA ASP A 39 3.56 5.21 7.76
C ASP A 39 3.85 3.88 8.45
N ARG A 40 4.74 3.11 7.85
CA ARG A 40 5.22 1.83 8.38
C ARG A 40 6.70 1.70 8.06
N ASP A 41 7.39 0.81 8.76
CA ASP A 41 8.80 0.61 8.48
C ASP A 41 8.99 -0.26 7.22
N HIS A 42 10.24 -0.34 6.76
CA HIS A 42 10.53 -1.03 5.51
C HIS A 42 10.27 -2.53 5.59
N SER A 43 10.37 -3.12 6.77
CA SER A 43 10.07 -4.55 6.91
C SER A 43 8.59 -4.84 6.67
N THR A 44 7.71 -3.90 7.05
CA THR A 44 6.29 -4.02 6.74
C THR A 44 6.05 -3.91 5.23
N VAL A 45 6.80 -3.03 4.56
CA VAL A 45 6.70 -2.90 3.10
C VAL A 45 7.09 -4.22 2.43
N ILE A 46 8.20 -4.82 2.87
CA ILE A 46 8.64 -6.11 2.35
C ILE A 46 7.56 -7.16 2.54
N TYR A 47 6.97 -7.20 3.74
CA TYR A 47 5.88 -8.12 4.05
C TYR A 47 4.71 -7.97 3.06
N HIS A 48 4.33 -6.72 2.76
CA HIS A 48 3.22 -6.47 1.84
C HIS A 48 3.55 -6.88 0.41
N ILE A 49 4.78 -6.64 -0.03
CA ILE A 49 5.20 -7.05 -1.37
C ILE A 49 5.18 -8.57 -1.50
N GLU A 50 5.71 -9.27 -0.50
CA GLU A 50 5.69 -10.73 -0.49
C GLU A 50 4.27 -11.28 -0.42
N ARG A 51 3.42 -10.62 0.36
CA ARG A 51 2.02 -10.97 0.46
C ARG A 51 1.32 -10.82 -0.89
N TYR A 52 1.63 -9.75 -1.62
CA TYR A 52 1.09 -9.53 -2.96
C TYR A 52 1.47 -10.69 -3.88
N GLU A 53 2.75 -11.03 -3.91
CA GLU A 53 3.24 -12.08 -4.80
C GLU A 53 2.60 -13.43 -4.47
N ARG A 54 2.48 -13.74 -3.19
CA ARG A 54 1.89 -14.99 -2.75
C ARG A 54 0.41 -15.07 -3.12
N PHE A 55 -0.35 -14.03 -2.85
CA PHE A 55 -1.79 -14.04 -3.13
C PHE A 55 -2.10 -13.96 -4.62
N MET A 56 -1.28 -13.25 -5.38
CA MET A 56 -1.48 -13.22 -6.83
C MET A 56 -1.37 -14.61 -7.46
N SER A 57 -0.57 -15.48 -6.86
CA SER A 57 -0.40 -16.83 -7.41
C SER A 57 -1.50 -17.79 -7.02
N VAL A 58 -2.23 -17.55 -5.92
CA VAL A 58 -3.18 -18.55 -5.40
C VAL A 58 -4.60 -18.05 -5.18
N ASP A 59 -4.83 -16.75 -5.16
CA ASP A 59 -6.12 -16.19 -4.74
C ASP A 59 -6.78 -15.43 -5.88
N LYS A 60 -7.86 -16.00 -6.44
CA LYS A 60 -8.61 -15.38 -7.52
C LYS A 60 -9.21 -14.04 -7.12
N THR A 61 -9.74 -13.95 -5.91
CA THR A 61 -10.37 -12.73 -5.42
C THR A 61 -9.34 -11.63 -5.31
N PHE A 62 -8.16 -11.97 -4.81
CA PHE A 62 -7.08 -10.99 -4.71
C PHE A 62 -6.64 -10.51 -6.09
N ARG A 63 -6.53 -11.41 -7.07
CA ARG A 63 -6.17 -11.01 -8.44
C ARG A 63 -7.20 -10.04 -9.01
N ARG A 64 -8.48 -10.30 -8.78
CA ARG A 64 -9.54 -9.41 -9.25
C ARG A 64 -9.44 -8.04 -8.57
N THR A 65 -9.18 -8.02 -7.27
CA THR A 65 -8.98 -6.77 -6.54
C THR A 65 -7.82 -5.99 -7.11
N SER A 66 -6.73 -6.68 -7.45
CA SER A 66 -5.56 -6.04 -8.04
C SER A 66 -5.86 -5.44 -9.41
N GLU A 67 -6.59 -6.18 -10.25
CA GLU A 67 -6.96 -5.71 -11.58
C GLU A 67 -7.85 -4.46 -11.52
N ASN A 68 -8.69 -4.38 -10.51
CA ASN A 68 -9.64 -3.28 -10.35
C ASN A 68 -9.15 -2.22 -9.37
N PHE A 69 -7.87 -2.24 -9.02
CA PHE A 69 -7.32 -1.33 -8.05
C PHE A 69 -7.46 0.12 -8.52
N ASN A 70 -8.03 0.96 -7.65
CA ASN A 70 -8.22 2.37 -7.94
C ASN A 70 -7.47 3.18 -6.90
N GLU A 71 -6.45 3.91 -7.34
CA GLU A 71 -5.58 4.68 -6.45
C GLU A 71 -6.34 5.76 -5.70
N GLU A 72 -7.26 6.44 -6.36
CA GLU A 72 -8.02 7.51 -5.73
C GLU A 72 -8.92 6.99 -4.60
N ALA A 73 -9.63 5.90 -4.86
CA ALA A 73 -10.47 5.29 -3.84
C ALA A 73 -9.63 4.75 -2.68
N PHE A 74 -8.46 4.20 -3.00
CA PHE A 74 -7.55 3.73 -1.97
C PHE A 74 -7.01 4.89 -1.13
N ALA A 75 -6.66 6.01 -1.77
CA ALA A 75 -6.18 7.18 -1.06
C ALA A 75 -7.23 7.69 -0.06
N GLU A 76 -8.49 7.72 -0.47
CA GLU A 76 -9.56 8.13 0.43
C GLU A 76 -9.68 7.17 1.61
N LYS A 77 -9.52 5.88 1.36
CA LYS A 77 -9.57 4.88 2.43
C LYS A 77 -8.41 5.05 3.41
N LEU A 78 -7.21 5.36 2.90
CA LEU A 78 -6.07 5.63 3.77
C LEU A 78 -6.30 6.82 4.68
N LEU A 79 -6.94 7.86 4.17
CA LEU A 79 -7.24 9.05 4.97
C LEU A 79 -8.10 8.70 6.18
N LYS A 80 -9.01 7.76 6.04
CA LYS A 80 -9.85 7.31 7.16
C LYS A 80 -9.03 6.69 8.29
N TYR A 81 -7.83 6.20 7.98
CA TYR A 81 -6.95 5.60 8.97
C TYR A 81 -5.82 6.54 9.38
N GLY A 82 -5.92 7.81 8.98
CA GLY A 82 -4.94 8.81 9.38
C GLY A 82 -3.64 8.79 8.57
N ILE A 83 -3.64 8.13 7.43
CA ILE A 83 -2.47 8.07 6.57
C ILE A 83 -2.67 9.01 5.38
N GLU A 84 -1.75 9.94 5.19
CA GLU A 84 -1.79 10.80 4.02
C GLU A 84 -1.21 10.04 2.83
N PRO A 85 -2.01 9.81 1.79
CA PRO A 85 -1.51 9.08 0.63
C PRO A 85 -0.50 9.90 -0.15
N TYR A 86 0.37 9.20 -0.83
CA TYR A 86 1.33 9.84 -1.70
C TYR A 86 0.59 10.47 -2.87
N ASN A 87 0.80 11.77 -3.05
CA ASN A 87 0.11 12.49 -4.10
C ASN A 87 1.04 12.69 -5.30
N THR A 88 0.77 11.93 -6.37
CA THR A 88 1.60 12.02 -7.58
C THR A 88 1.51 13.37 -8.24
N LEU A 89 0.39 14.07 -8.07
CA LEU A 89 0.27 15.43 -8.61
C LEU A 89 1.24 16.38 -7.94
N THR A 90 1.44 16.22 -6.64
CA THR A 90 2.39 17.04 -5.90
C THR A 90 3.80 16.83 -6.42
N ILE A 91 4.14 15.62 -6.78
CA ILE A 91 5.47 15.31 -7.31
C ILE A 91 5.66 15.93 -8.69
N ASN A 92 4.63 15.88 -9.51
CA ASN A 92 4.72 16.40 -10.85
C ASN A 92 4.89 17.92 -10.89
N ILE A 93 4.51 18.60 -9.82
CA ILE A 93 4.64 20.04 -9.72
C ILE A 93 6.06 20.45 -9.36
N GLN A 94 6.81 19.60 -8.76
CA GLN A 94 8.16 19.94 -8.29
C GLN A 94 9.18 19.83 -9.41
#